data_c29fcac39197d20032a577a02e58ea11
#
_entry.id   c29fcac39197d20032a577a02e58ea11
#
_cell.length_a   1.000
_cell.length_b   1.000
_cell.length_c   1.000
_cell.angle_alpha   90.00
_cell.angle_beta   90.00
_cell.angle_gamma   90.00
#
_symmetry.space_group_name_H-M   'P 1'
#
loop_
_entity.id
_entity.type
_entity.pdbx_description
1 polymer ?
#
loop_
_entity_poly.entity_id
_entity_poly.type
_entity_poly.pdbx_seq_one_letter_code
_entity_poly.pdbx_strand_id
1 'polypeptide(L)'
;MLIMDTSESAVERRASTAASAFGLAIRRRRKELKIRQAELALATGVSRGFVIDVEAGKTSCHLGRSLLVAEALGLKPADILAAYKSGPCATGPELPDLLEEPEEPNGHATGLL
;
A
#
# COMPACT_ATOMS: atom_id res chain seq x y z
N MET A 1 -18.10 16.24 18.31
CA MET A 1 -18.60 14.95 17.95
C MET A 1 -18.60 14.69 16.46
N LEU A 2 -19.24 15.55 15.71
CA LEU A 2 -19.25 15.40 14.27
C LEU A 2 -17.85 15.45 13.71
N ILE A 3 -17.00 16.24 14.31
CA ILE A 3 -15.63 16.37 13.82
C ILE A 3 -14.89 15.06 13.97
N MET A 4 -15.08 14.41 15.11
CA MET A 4 -14.42 13.15 15.33
C MET A 4 -14.91 12.09 14.35
N ASP A 5 -16.22 12.05 14.14
CA ASP A 5 -16.77 11.10 13.20
C ASP A 5 -16.25 11.36 11.81
N THR A 6 -16.15 12.62 11.43
CA THR A 6 -15.62 12.99 10.13
C THR A 6 -14.19 12.56 9.99
N SER A 7 -13.42 12.73 11.05
CA SER A 7 -12.02 12.34 11.04
C SER A 7 -11.85 10.85 10.83
N GLU A 8 -12.64 10.06 11.54
CA GLU A 8 -12.60 8.63 11.38
C GLU A 8 -13.02 8.21 9.98
N SER A 9 -14.05 8.86 9.46
CA SER A 9 -14.49 8.58 8.11
C SER A 9 -13.42 8.92 7.10
N ALA A 10 -12.69 10.00 7.33
CA ALA A 10 -11.64 10.39 6.41
C ALA A 10 -10.52 9.35 6.41
N VAL A 11 -10.15 8.87 7.59
CA VAL A 11 -9.13 7.84 7.69
C VAL A 11 -9.59 6.56 7.00
N GLU A 12 -10.84 6.19 7.24
CA GLU A 12 -11.38 4.98 6.61
C GLU A 12 -11.36 5.09 5.10
N ARG A 13 -11.77 6.23 4.56
CA ARG A 13 -11.76 6.41 3.12
C ARG A 13 -10.36 6.34 2.55
N ARG A 14 -9.41 6.94 3.23
CA ARG A 14 -8.03 6.94 2.77
C ARG A 14 -7.42 5.55 2.86
N ALA A 15 -7.74 4.84 3.91
CA ALA A 15 -7.27 3.46 4.04
C ALA A 15 -7.86 2.59 2.94
N SER A 16 -9.13 2.79 2.65
CA SER A 16 -9.79 2.04 1.58
C SER A 16 -9.17 2.36 0.23
N THR A 17 -8.86 3.62 -0.01
CA THR A 17 -8.22 4.02 -1.26
C THR A 17 -6.85 3.39 -1.39
N ALA A 18 -6.09 3.39 -0.31
CA ALA A 18 -4.76 2.80 -0.33
C ALA A 18 -4.83 1.29 -0.57
N ALA A 19 -5.76 0.64 0.12
CA ALA A 19 -5.92 -0.82 -0.03
C ALA A 19 -6.36 -1.18 -1.44
N SER A 20 -7.25 -0.38 -2.02
CA SER A 20 -7.70 -0.61 -3.38
C SER A 20 -6.59 -0.42 -4.38
N ALA A 21 -5.76 0.59 -4.19
CA ALA A 21 -4.64 0.83 -5.07
C ALA A 21 -3.64 -0.34 -5.01
N PHE A 22 -3.40 -0.82 -3.80
CA PHE A 22 -2.51 -1.96 -3.61
C PHE A 22 -3.08 -3.20 -4.31
N GLY A 23 -4.35 -3.48 -4.08
CA GLY A 23 -4.99 -4.65 -4.66
C GLY A 23 -5.00 -4.59 -6.19
N LEU A 24 -5.22 -3.40 -6.74
CA LEU A 24 -5.22 -3.23 -8.17
C LEU A 24 -3.83 -3.49 -8.76
N ALA A 25 -2.79 -3.02 -8.08
CA ALA A 25 -1.43 -3.25 -8.52
C ALA A 25 -1.12 -4.75 -8.51
N ILE A 26 -1.55 -5.46 -7.48
CA ILE A 26 -1.37 -6.90 -7.39
C ILE A 26 -2.08 -7.60 -8.55
N ARG A 27 -3.33 -7.22 -8.76
CA ARG A 27 -4.13 -7.86 -9.80
C ARG A 27 -3.55 -7.63 -11.18
N ARG A 28 -3.15 -6.41 -11.46
CA ARG A 28 -2.57 -6.08 -12.76
C ARG A 28 -1.31 -6.86 -13.02
N ARG A 29 -0.43 -6.89 -12.03
CA ARG A 29 0.82 -7.60 -12.21
C ARG A 29 0.59 -9.09 -12.38
N ARG A 30 -0.34 -9.64 -11.60
CA ARG A 30 -0.67 -11.05 -11.71
C ARG A 30 -1.14 -11.39 -13.11
N LYS A 31 -2.01 -10.54 -13.65
CA LYS A 31 -2.54 -10.76 -15.00
C LYS A 31 -1.48 -10.60 -16.07
N GLU A 32 -0.57 -9.67 -15.88
CA GLU A 32 0.55 -9.51 -16.80
C GLU A 32 1.39 -10.78 -16.86
N LEU A 33 1.56 -11.40 -15.73
CA LEU A 33 2.33 -12.64 -15.66
C LEU A 33 1.49 -13.86 -16.01
N LYS A 34 0.20 -13.67 -16.25
CA LYS A 34 -0.71 -14.75 -16.67
C LYS A 34 -0.79 -15.85 -15.63
N ILE A 35 -0.82 -15.46 -14.36
CA ILE A 35 -0.94 -16.39 -13.25
C ILE A 35 -2.33 -16.31 -12.68
N ARG A 36 -2.85 -17.45 -12.23
CA ARG A 36 -4.14 -17.46 -11.58
C ARG A 36 -3.99 -17.16 -10.10
N GLN A 37 -5.10 -16.75 -9.49
CA GLN A 37 -5.08 -16.45 -8.06
C GLN A 37 -4.62 -17.66 -7.23
N ALA A 38 -5.07 -18.83 -7.63
CA ALA A 38 -4.67 -20.05 -6.91
C ALA A 38 -3.18 -20.30 -7.02
N GLU A 39 -2.61 -20.02 -8.18
CA GLU A 39 -1.18 -20.21 -8.38
C GLU A 39 -0.36 -19.23 -7.55
N LEU A 40 -0.83 -17.99 -7.48
CA LEU A 40 -0.15 -17.00 -6.67
C LEU A 40 -0.21 -17.38 -5.20
N ALA A 41 -1.37 -17.85 -4.77
CA ALA A 41 -1.54 -18.28 -3.39
C ALA A 41 -0.58 -19.41 -3.06
N LEU A 42 -0.49 -20.38 -3.95
CA LEU A 42 0.39 -21.52 -3.74
C LEU A 42 1.84 -21.08 -3.67
N ALA A 43 2.25 -20.19 -4.54
CA ALA A 43 3.63 -19.71 -4.58
C ALA A 43 4.02 -18.97 -3.32
N THR A 44 3.08 -18.29 -2.70
CA THR A 44 3.38 -17.47 -1.53
C THR A 44 3.08 -18.16 -0.22
N GLY A 45 2.31 -19.23 -0.27
CA GLY A 45 1.93 -19.92 0.96
C GLY A 45 0.72 -19.32 1.65
N VAL A 46 0.06 -18.33 1.03
CA VAL A 46 -1.16 -17.77 1.61
C VAL A 46 -2.36 -18.49 0.99
N SER A 47 -3.54 -18.27 1.54
CA SER A 47 -4.73 -18.91 1.01
C SER A 47 -5.20 -18.16 -0.23
N ARG A 48 -5.95 -18.86 -1.08
CA ARG A 48 -6.53 -18.23 -2.25
C ARG A 48 -7.49 -17.13 -1.83
N GLY A 49 -8.24 -17.37 -0.75
CA GLY A 49 -9.15 -16.36 -0.22
C GLY A 49 -8.42 -15.10 0.16
N PHE A 50 -7.21 -15.22 0.70
CA PHE A 50 -6.42 -14.04 1.05
C PHE A 50 -6.06 -13.26 -0.20
N VAL A 51 -5.66 -13.94 -1.27
CA VAL A 51 -5.33 -13.26 -2.52
C VAL A 51 -6.56 -12.53 -3.06
N ILE A 52 -7.71 -13.17 -3.01
CA ILE A 52 -8.96 -12.56 -3.45
C ILE A 52 -9.23 -11.29 -2.65
N ASP A 53 -9.09 -11.35 -1.34
CA ASP A 53 -9.34 -10.21 -0.48
C ASP A 53 -8.38 -9.07 -0.76
N VAL A 54 -7.10 -9.37 -0.96
CA VAL A 54 -6.12 -8.34 -1.26
C VAL A 54 -6.47 -7.65 -2.57
N GLU A 55 -6.79 -8.42 -3.60
CA GLU A 55 -7.12 -7.83 -4.90
C GLU A 55 -8.40 -7.03 -4.86
N ALA A 56 -9.30 -7.39 -3.97
CA ALA A 56 -10.55 -6.66 -3.81
C ALA A 56 -10.35 -5.37 -3.01
N GLY A 57 -9.20 -5.15 -2.44
CA GLY A 57 -8.94 -3.93 -1.68
C GLY A 57 -9.46 -3.96 -0.27
N LYS A 58 -9.57 -5.15 0.31
CA LYS A 58 -10.05 -5.27 1.67
C LYS A 58 -9.04 -4.65 2.64
N THR A 59 -9.53 -3.75 3.49
CA THR A 59 -8.63 -2.98 4.35
C THR A 59 -8.07 -3.77 5.51
N SER A 60 -8.67 -4.90 5.83
CA SER A 60 -8.25 -5.67 6.99
C SER A 60 -7.25 -6.78 6.64
N CYS A 61 -6.68 -6.76 5.45
CA CYS A 61 -5.71 -7.77 5.09
C CYS A 61 -4.42 -7.60 5.88
N HIS A 62 -3.84 -8.71 6.24
CA HIS A 62 -2.59 -8.74 7.00
C HIS A 62 -1.47 -8.12 6.16
N LEU A 63 -0.82 -7.12 6.70
CA LEU A 63 0.19 -6.39 5.95
C LEU A 63 1.35 -7.26 5.52
N GLY A 64 1.89 -8.03 6.44
CA GLY A 64 3.04 -8.87 6.13
C GLY A 64 2.75 -9.84 5.01
N ARG A 65 1.61 -10.49 5.06
CA ARG A 65 1.25 -11.42 4.00
C ARG A 65 0.98 -10.71 2.69
N SER A 66 0.42 -9.51 2.77
CA SER A 66 0.20 -8.72 1.56
C SER A 66 1.52 -8.38 0.88
N LEU A 67 2.53 -8.06 1.66
CA LEU A 67 3.84 -7.76 1.12
C LEU A 67 4.48 -8.98 0.49
N LEU A 68 4.26 -10.17 1.06
CA LEU A 68 4.76 -11.40 0.46
C LEU A 68 4.14 -11.65 -0.91
N VAL A 69 2.85 -11.35 -1.04
CA VAL A 69 2.18 -11.51 -2.32
C VAL A 69 2.79 -10.56 -3.35
N ALA A 70 3.03 -9.32 -2.95
CA ALA A 70 3.62 -8.35 -3.85
C ALA A 70 5.02 -8.77 -4.26
N GLU A 71 5.79 -9.27 -3.31
CA GLU A 71 7.15 -9.71 -3.57
C GLU A 71 7.18 -10.86 -4.57
N ALA A 72 6.25 -11.79 -4.43
CA ALA A 72 6.18 -12.93 -5.33
C ALA A 72 5.91 -12.50 -6.77
N LEU A 73 5.27 -11.36 -6.95
CA LEU A 73 4.98 -10.83 -8.27
C LEU A 73 6.09 -9.91 -8.78
N GLY A 74 7.12 -9.71 -7.98
CA GLY A 74 8.19 -8.81 -8.36
C GLY A 74 7.87 -7.34 -8.19
N LEU A 75 6.82 -7.03 -7.43
CA LEU A 75 6.47 -5.65 -7.17
C LEU A 75 7.29 -5.11 -6.02
N LYS A 76 7.82 -3.93 -6.19
CA LYS A 76 8.59 -3.28 -5.14
C LYS A 76 7.70 -2.30 -4.39
N PRO A 77 8.00 -2.06 -3.12
CA PRO A 77 7.20 -1.08 -2.37
C PRO A 77 7.12 0.27 -3.07
N ALA A 78 8.19 0.68 -3.74
CA ALA A 78 8.19 1.95 -4.45
C ALA A 78 7.17 1.97 -5.56
N ASP A 79 6.99 0.85 -6.26
CA ASP A 79 6.01 0.76 -7.33
C ASP A 79 4.61 0.93 -6.80
N ILE A 80 4.34 0.33 -5.66
CA ILE A 80 3.02 0.40 -5.06
C ILE A 80 2.71 1.80 -4.58
N LEU A 81 3.69 2.42 -3.94
CA LEU A 81 3.51 3.79 -3.45
C LEU A 81 3.33 4.76 -4.60
N ALA A 82 4.05 4.54 -5.70
CA ALA A 82 3.92 5.41 -6.86
C ALA A 82 2.52 5.30 -7.44
N ALA A 83 1.98 4.09 -7.51
CA ALA A 83 0.64 3.89 -8.02
C ALA A 83 -0.39 4.60 -7.14
N TYR A 84 -0.21 4.49 -5.83
CA TYR A 84 -1.12 5.13 -4.89
C TYR A 84 -1.04 6.65 -5.02
N LYS A 85 0.17 7.17 -5.13
CA LYS A 85 0.36 8.62 -5.22
C LYS A 85 -0.12 9.19 -6.54
N SER A 86 -0.16 8.38 -7.58
CA SER A 86 -0.67 8.88 -8.86
C SER A 86 -2.15 9.09 -8.84
N GLY A 87 -2.83 8.63 -7.80
CA GLY A 87 -4.26 8.80 -7.72
C GLY A 87 -4.63 10.20 -7.31
N PRO A 88 -5.92 10.39 -7.08
CA PRO A 88 -6.41 11.72 -6.72
C PRO A 88 -5.80 12.27 -5.45
N CYS A 89 -5.27 11.42 -4.62
CA CYS A 89 -4.69 11.85 -3.37
C CYS A 89 -3.32 12.42 -3.53
N ALA A 90 -2.81 12.40 -4.73
CA ALA A 90 -1.47 12.89 -4.97
C ALA A 90 -1.33 14.37 -4.77
N THR A 91 -2.33 14.98 -4.28
CA THR A 91 -2.29 16.39 -4.05
C THR A 91 -1.53 16.77 -2.82
N GLY A 92 -0.90 15.87 -2.19
CA GLY A 92 -0.25 16.23 -0.97
C GLY A 92 1.12 16.84 -1.16
N PRO A 93 1.23 17.94 -1.84
CA PRO A 93 2.54 18.60 -1.92
C PRO A 93 3.06 18.99 -0.57
N GLU A 94 2.17 19.15 0.37
CA GLU A 94 2.58 19.52 1.69
C GLU A 94 3.31 18.41 2.40
N LEU A 95 2.94 17.20 2.08
CA LEU A 95 3.57 16.08 2.76
C LEU A 95 5.07 16.03 2.56
N PRO A 96 5.55 16.25 1.34
CA PRO A 96 6.99 16.26 1.14
C PRO A 96 7.69 17.30 1.99
N ASP A 97 7.06 18.44 2.13
CA ASP A 97 7.65 19.48 2.94
C ASP A 97 7.81 19.04 4.37
N LEU A 98 6.79 18.44 4.90
CA LEU A 98 6.85 17.97 6.27
C LEU A 98 7.92 16.93 6.46
N LEU A 99 8.06 16.09 5.49
CA LEU A 99 9.04 15.02 5.60
C LEU A 99 10.44 15.54 5.54
N GLU A 100 10.65 16.58 4.80
CA GLU A 100 11.97 17.14 4.71
C GLU A 100 12.43 17.76 5.97
N GLU A 101 11.50 18.32 6.69
CA GLU A 101 11.85 18.96 7.91
C GLU A 101 12.63 18.09 8.82
N PRO A 102 12.12 17.00 9.13
CA PRO A 102 12.77 16.20 10.11
C PRO A 102 14.12 15.76 9.72
N GLU A 103 14.59 16.02 8.97
CA GLU A 103 15.73 15.53 8.65
C GLU A 103 16.73 16.07 9.08
N GLU A 104 16.73 16.50 9.39
CA GLU A 104 17.56 16.76 9.64
C GLU A 104 18.15 16.49 10.44
N PRO A 105 18.03 16.46 10.63
CA PRO A 105 18.83 16.09 11.18
C PRO A 105 19.44 15.49 11.51
N ASN A 106 19.27 15.53 11.32
CA ASN A 106 19.95 14.92 11.55
C ASN A 106 20.60 14.38 11.71
N GLY A 107 20.30 14.61 11.60
CA GLY A 107 21.02 13.99 11.70
C GLY A 107 21.52 13.77 11.80
N HIS A 108 21.35 14.20 11.70
CA HIS A 108 22.13 13.94 11.72
C HIS A 108 22.73 13.64 12.12
N ALA A 109 22.26 14.00 12.09
CA ALA A 109 22.93 13.80 12.37
C ALA A 109 23.57 13.42 12.77
N THR A 110 23.29 13.49 12.72
CA THR A 110 23.95 13.12 12.95
C THR A 110 24.81 12.84 13.31
N GLY A 111 24.68 12.94 13.33
CA GLY A 111 25.48 12.63 13.52
C GLY A 111 26.21 12.65 13.89
N LEU A 112 26.02 12.91 13.97
CA LEU A 112 26.68 12.86 14.17
C LEU A 112 27.33 12.64 14.67
N LEU A 113 27.10 12.79 14.69
CA LEU A 113 27.66 12.58 14.97
C LEU A 113 28.30 12.34 15.27
#